data_09d8598ccbe37b3dc24e312a3609b9cf
#
_entry.id   09d8598ccbe37b3dc24e312a3609b9cf
#
_cell.length_a   1.000
_cell.length_b   1.000
_cell.length_c   1.000
_cell.angle_alpha   90.00
_cell.angle_beta   90.00
_cell.angle_gamma   90.00
#
_symmetry.space_group_name_H-M   'P 1'
#
loop_
_entity.id
_entity.type
_entity.pdbx_description
1 polymer ?
#
loop_
_entity_poly.entity_id
_entity_poly.type
_entity_poly.pdbx_seq_one_letter_code
_entity_poly.pdbx_strand_id
1 'polypeptide(L)'
;MSGSVLIAAGGTGGHISPGVALAEVLAEKLSSFGFDAVYLHSLVRNKDNPDLLNPPCEVIWHNVPQLGGLRTIFYPLLFIYPFLKTIFLFNRLKVKAVIGMGGYSSLPSILYAILFRKQLYLCEQNCVPGKITRIFAKFSKKIAFSFPLAEGYAINGKTIGNPVRRRVVPEHLNIRQNENLHEGKKNTVNVLVLGGSQGARQLNQMILKTMENSEISSKYKFRLLTGTSLYEETKSKSLGDAEIISYANDMKPNYEWANIVVARSGAGVLAECLVFGLPMILIPYPYAADNHQKENANYIESQGAGVTIHSTSDDPTRLVQILLGWKDHSEILREMGHVSLALSNVNAAYQTVSYFFTEHN
;
A
#
# COMPACT_ATOMS: atom_id res chain seq x y z
N MET A 1 14.52 3.83 32.33
CA MET A 1 15.21 4.57 31.28
C MET A 1 14.43 4.38 29.98
N SER A 2 13.90 5.45 29.48
CA SER A 2 13.24 5.54 28.19
C SER A 2 14.26 5.33 27.06
N GLY A 3 13.83 5.06 25.86
CA GLY A 3 14.67 4.81 24.69
C GLY A 3 13.88 5.07 23.42
N SER A 4 14.42 4.73 22.26
CA SER A 4 13.78 5.00 21.01
C SER A 4 13.10 3.78 20.38
N VAL A 5 12.10 4.03 19.52
CA VAL A 5 11.50 3.07 18.62
C VAL A 5 11.95 3.36 17.18
N LEU A 6 12.24 2.31 16.44
CA LEU A 6 12.70 2.39 15.07
C LEU A 6 11.72 1.67 14.16
N ILE A 7 11.28 2.33 13.09
CA ILE A 7 10.42 1.77 12.04
C ILE A 7 11.28 1.52 10.81
N ALA A 8 11.51 0.26 10.47
CA ALA A 8 12.28 -0.14 9.30
C ALA A 8 11.36 -0.24 8.08
N ALA A 9 11.25 0.86 7.32
CA ALA A 9 10.37 1.04 6.19
C ALA A 9 11.14 1.45 4.95
N GLY A 10 11.35 0.53 4.01
CA GLY A 10 12.09 0.80 2.79
C GLY A 10 11.77 -0.18 1.68
N GLY A 11 12.41 0.02 0.52
CA GLY A 11 12.25 -0.83 -0.65
C GLY A 11 11.18 -0.31 -1.62
N THR A 12 9.93 -0.43 -1.30
CA THR A 12 8.79 0.02 -2.14
C THR A 12 7.85 0.93 -1.36
N GLY A 13 7.02 1.70 -2.07
CA GLY A 13 5.97 2.53 -1.46
C GLY A 13 5.02 1.74 -0.56
N GLY A 14 4.77 0.46 -0.89
CA GLY A 14 3.92 -0.43 -0.09
C GLY A 14 4.41 -0.70 1.33
N HIS A 15 5.70 -0.52 1.62
CA HIS A 15 6.27 -0.60 2.97
C HIS A 15 6.51 0.79 3.59
N ILE A 16 6.81 1.79 2.75
CA ILE A 16 7.15 3.14 3.21
C ILE A 16 5.90 3.84 3.73
N SER A 17 4.84 3.92 2.93
CA SER A 17 3.61 4.66 3.29
C SER A 17 3.00 4.19 4.62
N PRO A 18 2.76 2.88 4.86
CA PRO A 18 2.27 2.44 6.16
C PRO A 18 3.28 2.63 7.30
N GLY A 19 4.59 2.55 7.02
CA GLY A 19 5.63 2.86 8.01
C GLY A 19 5.61 4.33 8.45
N VAL A 20 5.40 5.25 7.51
CA VAL A 20 5.22 6.68 7.81
C VAL A 20 3.93 6.92 8.58
N ALA A 21 2.83 6.24 8.26
CA ALA A 21 1.58 6.35 9.02
C ALA A 21 1.75 5.91 10.49
N LEU A 22 2.53 4.86 10.77
CA LEU A 22 2.88 4.48 12.14
C LEU A 22 3.75 5.53 12.83
N ALA A 23 4.70 6.13 12.09
CA ALA A 23 5.56 7.18 12.60
C ALA A 23 4.78 8.46 12.96
N GLU A 24 3.74 8.81 12.19
CA GLU A 24 2.82 9.91 12.49
C GLU A 24 2.17 9.73 13.88
N VAL A 25 1.67 8.52 14.16
CA VAL A 25 1.05 8.20 15.46
C VAL A 25 2.08 8.22 16.60
N LEU A 26 3.24 7.61 16.38
CA LEU A 26 4.28 7.54 17.38
C LEU A 26 4.86 8.92 17.71
N ALA A 27 5.10 9.77 16.72
CA ALA A 27 5.63 11.11 16.93
C ALA A 27 4.71 11.98 17.81
N GLU A 28 3.39 11.81 17.68
CA GLU A 28 2.42 12.52 18.51
C GLU A 28 2.27 11.98 19.93
N LYS A 29 2.46 10.67 20.13
CA LYS A 29 2.11 9.98 21.38
C LYS A 29 3.28 9.21 21.97
N LEU A 30 4.53 9.62 21.73
CA LEU A 30 5.75 8.93 22.15
C LEU A 30 5.74 8.55 23.63
N SER A 31 5.49 9.52 24.50
CA SER A 31 5.51 9.32 25.95
C SER A 31 4.43 8.34 26.43
N SER A 32 3.26 8.34 25.77
CA SER A 32 2.16 7.41 26.08
C SER A 32 2.52 5.96 25.81
N PHE A 33 3.50 5.72 24.91
CA PHE A 33 4.00 4.39 24.59
C PHE A 33 5.37 4.08 25.22
N GLY A 34 5.88 4.98 26.08
CA GLY A 34 7.12 4.78 26.84
C GLY A 34 8.41 4.98 26.04
N PHE A 35 8.38 5.81 25.01
CA PHE A 35 9.54 6.15 24.18
C PHE A 35 9.87 7.64 24.25
N ASP A 36 11.16 7.99 24.02
CA ASP A 36 11.66 9.36 23.95
C ASP A 36 11.76 9.85 22.51
N ALA A 37 11.97 8.94 21.56
CA ALA A 37 12.16 9.27 20.14
C ALA A 37 11.63 8.16 19.23
N VAL A 38 11.23 8.54 18.02
CA VAL A 38 10.91 7.65 16.91
C VAL A 38 11.81 7.97 15.73
N TYR A 39 12.27 6.93 15.03
CA TYR A 39 13.09 7.04 13.83
C TYR A 39 12.52 6.18 12.71
N LEU A 40 12.57 6.70 11.48
CA LEU A 40 12.38 5.90 10.28
C LEU A 40 13.74 5.43 9.77
N HIS A 41 13.86 4.16 9.40
CA HIS A 41 15.06 3.58 8.79
C HIS A 41 14.74 3.15 7.37
N SER A 42 15.30 3.86 6.39
CA SER A 42 14.96 3.68 4.98
C SER A 42 16.20 3.68 4.09
N LEU A 43 16.04 3.17 2.85
CA LEU A 43 17.12 3.11 1.88
C LEU A 43 17.42 4.48 1.28
N VAL A 44 18.70 4.79 1.05
CA VAL A 44 19.16 6.03 0.39
C VAL A 44 18.44 6.26 -0.94
N ARG A 45 18.17 5.21 -1.71
CA ARG A 45 17.46 5.31 -2.99
C ARG A 45 15.98 5.74 -2.86
N ASN A 46 15.44 5.76 -1.65
CA ASN A 46 14.08 6.20 -1.38
C ASN A 46 13.99 7.68 -0.98
N LYS A 47 15.09 8.45 -1.04
CA LYS A 47 15.10 9.85 -0.63
C LYS A 47 14.09 10.72 -1.38
N ASP A 48 13.85 10.41 -2.65
CA ASP A 48 12.90 11.15 -3.49
C ASP A 48 11.46 10.61 -3.37
N ASN A 49 11.22 9.66 -2.46
CA ASN A 49 9.88 9.17 -2.21
C ASN A 49 9.05 10.26 -1.52
N PRO A 50 7.89 10.66 -2.07
CA PRO A 50 7.06 11.74 -1.54
C PRO A 50 6.66 11.57 -0.08
N ASP A 51 6.54 10.34 0.38
CA ASP A 51 6.21 10.03 1.77
C ASP A 51 7.38 10.33 2.74
N LEU A 52 8.59 10.44 2.21
CA LEU A 52 9.81 10.71 2.97
C LEU A 52 10.40 12.11 2.72
N LEU A 53 9.73 12.96 1.92
CA LEU A 53 10.16 14.36 1.73
C LEU A 53 9.89 15.23 2.97
N ASN A 54 8.73 15.01 3.63
CA ASN A 54 8.35 15.68 4.88
C ASN A 54 7.91 14.63 5.92
N PRO A 55 8.85 13.85 6.45
CA PRO A 55 8.53 12.77 7.37
C PRO A 55 8.18 13.32 8.76
N PRO A 56 7.36 12.62 9.57
CA PRO A 56 6.98 13.04 10.91
C PRO A 56 8.10 12.91 11.94
N CYS A 57 9.23 12.30 11.57
CA CYS A 57 10.39 12.10 12.42
C CYS A 57 11.68 11.99 11.59
N GLU A 58 12.82 11.93 12.26
CA GLU A 58 14.12 11.79 11.59
C GLU A 58 14.21 10.48 10.79
N VAL A 59 14.71 10.58 9.55
CA VAL A 59 14.96 9.42 8.68
C VAL A 59 16.44 9.06 8.68
N ILE A 60 16.72 7.87 9.11
CA ILE A 60 18.05 7.28 9.07
C ILE A 60 18.23 6.56 7.74
N TRP A 61 19.15 7.06 6.93
CA TRP A 61 19.41 6.52 5.61
C TRP A 61 20.49 5.44 5.64
N HIS A 62 20.23 4.31 4.98
CA HIS A 62 21.18 3.24 4.85
C HIS A 62 21.20 2.64 3.44
N ASN A 63 22.28 1.94 3.14
CA ASN A 63 22.42 1.14 1.93
C ASN A 63 22.46 -0.34 2.31
N VAL A 64 21.65 -1.13 1.65
CA VAL A 64 21.70 -2.60 1.72
C VAL A 64 21.96 -3.11 0.32
N PRO A 65 22.91 -4.02 0.13
CA PRO A 65 23.14 -4.64 -1.17
C PRO A 65 21.86 -5.27 -1.70
N GLN A 66 21.64 -5.14 -2.98
CA GLN A 66 20.50 -5.81 -3.64
C GLN A 66 20.85 -7.29 -3.85
N LEU A 67 19.89 -8.16 -3.54
CA LEU A 67 19.97 -9.58 -3.91
C LEU A 67 19.73 -9.71 -5.42
N GLY A 68 20.66 -10.35 -6.13
CA GLY A 68 20.53 -10.63 -7.55
C GLY A 68 21.85 -10.98 -8.23
N GLY A 69 21.82 -11.94 -9.16
CA GLY A 69 22.99 -12.40 -9.90
C GLY A 69 24.13 -12.90 -9.04
N LEU A 70 25.37 -12.75 -9.49
CA LEU A 70 26.60 -13.14 -8.77
C LEU A 70 26.76 -12.42 -7.42
N ARG A 71 26.16 -11.25 -7.23
CA ARG A 71 26.20 -10.51 -5.95
C ARG A 71 25.55 -11.27 -4.80
N THR A 72 24.64 -12.20 -5.08
CA THR A 72 24.00 -13.03 -4.04
C THR A 72 24.99 -13.91 -3.31
N ILE A 73 26.04 -14.39 -3.98
CA ILE A 73 27.09 -15.23 -3.37
C ILE A 73 27.91 -14.41 -2.39
N PHE A 74 28.22 -13.16 -2.73
CA PHE A 74 29.01 -12.25 -1.90
C PHE A 74 28.16 -11.42 -0.92
N TYR A 75 26.85 -11.62 -0.92
CA TYR A 75 25.91 -10.85 -0.11
C TYR A 75 26.28 -10.81 1.39
N PRO A 76 26.67 -11.94 2.04
CA PRO A 76 27.06 -11.90 3.45
C PRO A 76 28.23 -10.93 3.72
N LEU A 77 29.26 -10.94 2.87
CA LEU A 77 30.41 -10.04 3.00
C LEU A 77 30.03 -8.57 2.76
N LEU A 78 29.24 -8.31 1.72
CA LEU A 78 28.77 -6.97 1.39
C LEU A 78 27.82 -6.41 2.46
N PHE A 79 27.13 -7.27 3.20
CA PHE A 79 26.19 -6.91 4.24
C PHE A 79 26.87 -6.56 5.59
N ILE A 80 28.06 -7.09 5.85
CA ILE A 80 28.76 -6.89 7.14
C ILE A 80 28.94 -5.41 7.45
N TYR A 81 29.51 -4.63 6.55
CA TYR A 81 29.80 -3.22 6.79
C TYR A 81 28.53 -2.37 7.05
N PRO A 82 27.47 -2.43 6.21
CA PRO A 82 26.20 -1.77 6.51
C PRO A 82 25.60 -2.20 7.85
N PHE A 83 25.74 -3.46 8.20
CA PHE A 83 25.20 -3.99 9.44
C PHE A 83 25.96 -3.49 10.68
N LEU A 84 27.30 -3.46 10.65
CA LEU A 84 28.12 -2.88 11.73
C LEU A 84 27.80 -1.40 11.94
N LYS A 85 27.63 -0.65 10.86
CA LYS A 85 27.17 0.75 10.93
C LYS A 85 25.79 0.87 11.59
N THR A 86 24.89 -0.02 11.27
CA THR A 86 23.55 -0.09 11.89
C THR A 86 23.66 -0.34 13.40
N ILE A 87 24.50 -1.29 13.83
CA ILE A 87 24.72 -1.60 15.24
C ILE A 87 25.22 -0.37 16.02
N PHE A 88 26.28 0.27 15.50
CA PHE A 88 26.85 1.46 16.14
C PHE A 88 25.79 2.58 16.31
N LEU A 89 25.08 2.87 15.24
CA LEU A 89 24.09 3.93 15.24
C LEU A 89 22.90 3.63 16.17
N PHE A 90 22.35 2.42 16.12
CA PHE A 90 21.18 2.07 16.93
C PHE A 90 21.50 1.97 18.43
N ASN A 91 22.74 1.59 18.79
CA ASN A 91 23.19 1.67 20.17
C ASN A 91 23.30 3.13 20.64
N ARG A 92 23.83 4.03 19.80
CA ARG A 92 23.91 5.47 20.09
C ARG A 92 22.50 6.09 20.25
N LEU A 93 21.54 5.69 19.44
CA LEU A 93 20.15 6.13 19.50
C LEU A 93 19.34 5.43 20.59
N LYS A 94 19.94 4.52 21.35
CA LYS A 94 19.30 3.75 22.42
C LYS A 94 18.03 3.04 21.95
N VAL A 95 18.07 2.41 20.74
CA VAL A 95 16.93 1.69 20.18
C VAL A 95 16.53 0.54 21.09
N LYS A 96 15.27 0.53 21.54
CA LYS A 96 14.66 -0.51 22.39
C LYS A 96 13.66 -1.38 21.64
N ALA A 97 12.99 -0.82 20.66
CA ALA A 97 11.98 -1.50 19.86
C ALA A 97 12.22 -1.27 18.37
N VAL A 98 11.99 -2.29 17.57
CA VAL A 98 12.05 -2.26 16.11
C VAL A 98 10.71 -2.74 15.54
N ILE A 99 10.13 -1.95 14.65
CA ILE A 99 8.98 -2.34 13.83
C ILE A 99 9.48 -2.59 12.41
N GLY A 100 9.47 -3.85 11.98
CA GLY A 100 9.80 -4.23 10.60
C GLY A 100 8.57 -4.17 9.71
N MET A 101 8.61 -3.32 8.65
CA MET A 101 7.52 -3.19 7.69
C MET A 101 7.60 -4.22 6.55
N GLY A 102 8.55 -5.16 6.62
CA GLY A 102 8.79 -6.15 5.55
C GLY A 102 9.85 -5.70 4.54
N GLY A 103 10.04 -6.55 3.52
CA GLY A 103 11.08 -6.34 2.52
C GLY A 103 12.51 -6.50 3.04
N TYR A 104 13.47 -6.74 2.14
CA TYR A 104 14.87 -6.96 2.50
C TYR A 104 15.55 -5.73 3.14
N SER A 105 15.02 -4.55 2.91
CA SER A 105 15.51 -3.30 3.50
C SER A 105 15.37 -3.26 5.03
N SER A 106 14.43 -3.99 5.61
CA SER A 106 14.26 -4.08 7.06
C SER A 106 15.22 -5.07 7.74
N LEU A 107 15.92 -5.90 6.96
CA LEU A 107 16.78 -6.98 7.47
C LEU A 107 17.84 -6.50 8.47
N PRO A 108 18.61 -5.40 8.25
CA PRO A 108 19.61 -4.94 9.23
C PRO A 108 18.98 -4.61 10.58
N SER A 109 17.81 -3.95 10.58
CA SER A 109 17.10 -3.57 11.79
C SER A 109 16.54 -4.76 12.54
N ILE A 110 15.99 -5.74 11.83
CA ILE A 110 15.46 -6.98 12.40
C ILE A 110 16.58 -7.79 13.04
N LEU A 111 17.71 -7.98 12.34
CA LEU A 111 18.86 -8.69 12.88
C LEU A 111 19.44 -7.98 14.10
N TYR A 112 19.52 -6.65 14.09
CA TYR A 112 19.91 -5.89 15.28
C TYR A 112 18.98 -6.20 16.46
N ALA A 113 17.67 -6.15 16.25
CA ALA A 113 16.71 -6.42 17.33
C ALA A 113 16.89 -7.82 17.92
N ILE A 114 17.10 -8.83 17.08
CA ILE A 114 17.30 -10.21 17.52
C ILE A 114 18.62 -10.37 18.28
N LEU A 115 19.75 -9.91 17.70
CA LEU A 115 21.08 -10.09 18.29
C LEU A 115 21.24 -9.33 19.62
N PHE A 116 20.65 -8.16 19.73
CA PHE A 116 20.72 -7.33 20.94
C PHE A 116 19.50 -7.45 21.85
N ARG A 117 18.66 -8.47 21.63
CA ARG A 117 17.48 -8.78 22.44
C ARG A 117 16.55 -7.56 22.62
N LYS A 118 16.37 -6.76 21.55
CA LYS A 118 15.41 -5.66 21.53
C LYS A 118 14.01 -6.18 21.17
N GLN A 119 12.98 -5.44 21.52
CA GLN A 119 11.63 -5.80 21.14
C GLN A 119 11.48 -5.73 19.62
N LEU A 120 11.08 -6.83 19.00
CA LEU A 120 10.80 -6.91 17.56
C LEU A 120 9.30 -7.05 17.31
N TYR A 121 8.78 -6.21 16.47
CA TYR A 121 7.41 -6.23 15.94
C TYR A 121 7.44 -6.26 14.43
N LEU A 122 6.46 -6.91 13.82
CA LEU A 122 6.38 -7.01 12.37
C LEU A 122 5.02 -6.52 11.87
N CYS A 123 5.01 -5.85 10.73
CA CYS A 123 3.82 -5.54 9.95
C CYS A 123 3.89 -6.28 8.62
N GLU A 124 2.81 -6.95 8.26
CA GLU A 124 2.66 -7.59 6.94
C GLU A 124 1.48 -6.96 6.21
N GLN A 125 1.75 -6.46 5.01
CA GLN A 125 0.77 -5.70 4.25
C GLN A 125 -0.09 -6.57 3.33
N ASN A 126 0.38 -7.74 2.94
CA ASN A 126 -0.28 -8.58 1.95
C ASN A 126 -0.93 -9.81 2.58
N CYS A 127 -1.92 -10.39 1.88
CA CYS A 127 -2.50 -11.69 2.27
C CYS A 127 -1.45 -12.82 2.22
N VAL A 128 -0.48 -12.73 1.31
CA VAL A 128 0.68 -13.65 1.26
C VAL A 128 1.84 -13.01 2.01
N PRO A 129 2.26 -13.58 3.15
CA PRO A 129 3.33 -13.00 3.93
C PRO A 129 4.67 -13.07 3.20
N GLY A 130 5.39 -11.95 3.20
CA GLY A 130 6.71 -11.85 2.58
C GLY A 130 7.75 -12.74 3.27
N LYS A 131 8.86 -13.04 2.56
CA LYS A 131 9.92 -13.91 3.08
C LYS A 131 10.47 -13.44 4.44
N ILE A 132 10.61 -12.13 4.63
CA ILE A 132 11.08 -11.56 5.91
C ILE A 132 10.10 -11.89 7.03
N THR A 133 8.82 -11.68 6.82
CA THR A 133 7.77 -12.02 7.80
C THR A 133 7.82 -13.51 8.12
N ARG A 134 7.85 -14.39 7.11
CA ARG A 134 7.87 -15.86 7.29
C ARG A 134 9.09 -16.34 8.11
N ILE A 135 10.28 -15.80 7.84
CA ILE A 135 11.51 -16.23 8.50
C ILE A 135 11.59 -15.71 9.94
N PHE A 136 11.19 -14.44 10.15
CA PHE A 136 11.43 -13.75 11.42
C PHE A 136 10.21 -13.68 12.34
N ALA A 137 9.05 -14.19 11.91
CA ALA A 137 7.82 -14.23 12.72
C ALA A 137 8.06 -14.81 14.13
N LYS A 138 8.77 -15.92 14.24
CA LYS A 138 9.06 -16.60 15.51
C LYS A 138 9.92 -15.79 16.50
N PHE A 139 10.59 -14.76 16.03
CA PHE A 139 11.39 -13.86 16.87
C PHE A 139 10.67 -12.57 17.24
N SER A 140 9.51 -12.33 16.64
CA SER A 140 8.71 -11.14 16.91
C SER A 140 7.83 -11.32 18.14
N LYS A 141 7.65 -10.23 18.89
CA LYS A 141 6.76 -10.19 20.06
C LYS A 141 5.29 -10.20 19.62
N LYS A 142 4.96 -9.43 18.58
CA LYS A 142 3.62 -9.38 17.97
C LYS A 142 3.75 -9.08 16.47
N ILE A 143 2.74 -9.51 15.69
CA ILE A 143 2.64 -9.25 14.26
C ILE A 143 1.28 -8.64 13.95
N ALA A 144 1.26 -7.54 13.21
CA ALA A 144 0.05 -6.92 12.68
C ALA A 144 -0.08 -7.22 11.19
N PHE A 145 -1.22 -7.76 10.80
CA PHE A 145 -1.57 -8.03 9.40
C PHE A 145 -2.51 -6.95 8.88
N SER A 146 -2.29 -6.52 7.65
CA SER A 146 -3.20 -5.59 6.97
C SER A 146 -4.46 -6.28 6.48
N PHE A 147 -4.32 -7.52 6.01
CA PHE A 147 -5.41 -8.38 5.56
C PHE A 147 -5.28 -9.76 6.22
N PRO A 148 -6.35 -10.56 6.25
CA PRO A 148 -6.25 -11.97 6.63
C PRO A 148 -5.22 -12.69 5.76
N LEU A 149 -4.48 -13.61 6.36
CA LEU A 149 -3.52 -14.40 5.60
C LEU A 149 -4.24 -15.34 4.64
N ALA A 150 -3.67 -15.50 3.44
CA ALA A 150 -4.14 -16.48 2.48
C ALA A 150 -4.02 -17.89 3.01
N GLU A 151 -4.81 -18.80 2.46
CA GLU A 151 -4.79 -20.21 2.83
C GLU A 151 -3.37 -20.81 2.70
N GLY A 152 -3.03 -21.69 3.63
CA GLY A 152 -1.70 -22.32 3.70
C GLY A 152 -0.66 -21.56 4.54
N TYR A 153 -0.99 -20.37 5.06
CA TYR A 153 -0.10 -19.63 5.96
C TYR A 153 -0.65 -19.58 7.39
N ALA A 154 0.12 -20.15 8.32
CA ALA A 154 -0.20 -20.18 9.74
C ALA A 154 0.85 -19.39 10.55
N ILE A 155 0.71 -18.08 10.61
CA ILE A 155 1.56 -17.18 11.39
C ILE A 155 0.70 -16.50 12.46
N ASN A 156 1.13 -16.57 13.71
CA ASN A 156 0.41 -15.94 14.82
C ASN A 156 0.51 -14.42 14.75
N GLY A 157 -0.63 -13.73 14.78
CA GLY A 157 -0.70 -12.28 14.74
C GLY A 157 -2.15 -11.80 14.74
N LYS A 158 -2.34 -10.49 14.56
CA LYS A 158 -3.66 -9.88 14.55
C LYS A 158 -3.90 -9.12 13.24
N THR A 159 -5.00 -9.39 12.57
CA THR A 159 -5.47 -8.56 11.46
C THR A 159 -6.05 -7.26 12.01
N ILE A 160 -5.45 -6.14 11.62
CA ILE A 160 -5.82 -4.81 12.10
C ILE A 160 -6.25 -3.92 10.94
N GLY A 161 -5.69 -4.11 9.76
CA GLY A 161 -5.84 -3.24 8.61
C GLY A 161 -4.50 -2.59 8.23
N ASN A 162 -4.39 -2.12 6.99
CA ASN A 162 -3.18 -1.45 6.55
C ASN A 162 -3.18 0.01 7.05
N PRO A 163 -2.11 0.46 7.73
CA PRO A 163 -1.98 1.85 8.12
C PRO A 163 -2.02 2.78 6.91
N VAL A 164 -2.96 3.70 6.89
CA VAL A 164 -3.09 4.75 5.88
C VAL A 164 -2.63 6.08 6.48
N ARG A 165 -1.91 6.87 5.70
CA ARG A 165 -1.40 8.18 6.14
C ARG A 165 -2.55 9.14 6.41
N ARG A 166 -2.42 9.93 7.49
CA ARG A 166 -3.46 10.87 7.91
C ARG A 166 -3.87 11.83 6.78
N ARG A 167 -2.94 12.34 6.00
CA ARG A 167 -3.22 13.25 4.88
C ARG A 167 -4.11 12.64 3.79
N VAL A 168 -4.12 11.30 3.65
CA VAL A 168 -4.93 10.58 2.66
C VAL A 168 -6.33 10.26 3.22
N VAL A 169 -6.46 10.06 4.53
CA VAL A 169 -7.75 9.74 5.16
C VAL A 169 -8.76 10.87 4.90
N PRO A 170 -9.98 10.58 4.42
CA PRO A 170 -11.01 11.58 4.22
C PRO A 170 -11.45 12.19 5.55
N GLU A 171 -11.74 13.50 5.59
CA GLU A 171 -12.21 14.20 6.80
C GLU A 171 -13.59 13.73 7.25
N HIS A 172 -14.41 13.36 6.28
CA HIS A 172 -15.71 12.75 6.51
C HIS A 172 -15.78 11.47 5.70
N LEU A 173 -16.17 10.36 6.32
CA LEU A 173 -16.48 9.11 5.64
C LEU A 173 -17.75 9.33 4.78
N ASN A 174 -17.56 9.83 3.56
CA ASN A 174 -18.66 10.19 2.68
C ASN A 174 -19.05 8.99 1.80
N ILE A 175 -20.08 8.26 2.23
CA ILE A 175 -20.86 7.35 1.36
C ILE A 175 -21.48 8.14 0.18
N ARG A 176 -21.57 9.46 0.30
CA ARG A 176 -22.26 10.39 -0.63
C ARG A 176 -21.73 10.42 -2.07
N GLN A 177 -20.52 9.91 -2.35
CA GLN A 177 -20.01 9.97 -3.74
C GLN A 177 -20.85 9.12 -4.69
N ASN A 178 -21.39 7.98 -4.22
CA ASN A 178 -22.23 7.10 -5.02
C ASN A 178 -23.74 7.37 -4.85
N GLU A 179 -24.17 8.06 -3.78
CA GLU A 179 -25.55 8.51 -3.61
C GLU A 179 -25.95 9.55 -4.69
N ASN A 180 -25.02 10.42 -5.07
CA ASN A 180 -25.25 11.41 -6.13
C ASN A 180 -25.39 10.81 -7.54
N LEU A 181 -24.98 9.55 -7.76
CA LEU A 181 -25.22 8.84 -9.02
C LEU A 181 -26.71 8.47 -9.18
N HIS A 182 -27.46 8.30 -8.07
CA HIS A 182 -28.89 7.97 -8.07
C HIS A 182 -29.81 9.18 -8.32
N GLU A 183 -29.37 10.39 -7.95
CA GLU A 183 -30.23 11.58 -8.06
C GLU A 183 -30.35 12.14 -9.49
N GLY A 184 -29.83 11.44 -10.50
CA GLY A 184 -29.92 11.90 -11.91
C GLY A 184 -29.13 13.17 -12.22
N LYS A 185 -28.35 13.69 -11.28
CA LYS A 185 -27.62 14.95 -11.42
C LYS A 185 -26.26 14.81 -12.16
N LYS A 186 -25.74 13.59 -12.33
CA LYS A 186 -24.53 13.32 -13.14
C LYS A 186 -24.70 12.07 -14.00
N ASN A 187 -24.75 12.29 -15.30
CA ASN A 187 -24.82 11.19 -16.28
C ASN A 187 -23.48 10.46 -16.48
N THR A 188 -22.40 10.88 -15.85
CA THR A 188 -21.05 10.32 -16.08
C THR A 188 -20.44 9.77 -14.80
N VAL A 189 -19.81 8.58 -14.89
CA VAL A 189 -19.11 7.88 -13.82
C VAL A 189 -17.61 8.11 -13.94
N ASN A 190 -16.98 8.52 -12.86
CA ASN A 190 -15.56 8.84 -12.82
C ASN A 190 -14.73 7.59 -12.48
N VAL A 191 -13.82 7.19 -13.37
CA VAL A 191 -12.95 6.03 -13.25
C VAL A 191 -11.51 6.47 -13.02
N LEU A 192 -10.99 6.21 -11.83
CA LEU A 192 -9.60 6.45 -11.50
C LEU A 192 -8.78 5.20 -11.81
N VAL A 193 -7.69 5.36 -12.56
CA VAL A 193 -6.81 4.25 -12.96
C VAL A 193 -5.46 4.37 -12.30
N LEU A 194 -5.05 3.31 -11.57
CA LEU A 194 -3.83 3.30 -10.75
C LEU A 194 -2.92 2.12 -11.12
N GLY A 195 -1.83 2.41 -11.83
CA GLY A 195 -0.80 1.42 -12.18
C GLY A 195 0.21 1.10 -11.06
N GLY A 196 0.14 1.82 -9.93
CA GLY A 196 1.17 1.84 -8.89
C GLY A 196 2.29 2.84 -9.19
N SER A 197 3.22 3.03 -8.24
CA SER A 197 4.28 4.06 -8.31
C SER A 197 5.22 3.96 -9.51
N GLN A 198 5.40 2.76 -10.06
CA GLN A 198 6.24 2.50 -11.25
C GLN A 198 5.46 2.65 -12.55
N GLY A 199 4.12 2.79 -12.48
CA GLY A 199 3.22 2.68 -13.61
C GLY A 199 3.00 1.22 -14.07
N ALA A 200 2.01 1.02 -14.93
CA ALA A 200 1.65 -0.30 -15.46
C ALA A 200 1.28 -0.18 -16.95
N ARG A 201 2.27 -0.35 -17.84
CA ARG A 201 2.07 -0.19 -19.29
C ARG A 201 0.89 -1.02 -19.81
N GLN A 202 0.80 -2.29 -19.43
CA GLN A 202 -0.30 -3.17 -19.81
C GLN A 202 -1.67 -2.62 -19.37
N LEU A 203 -1.78 -2.12 -18.12
CA LEU A 203 -3.01 -1.52 -17.62
C LEU A 203 -3.35 -0.24 -18.39
N ASN A 204 -2.37 0.65 -18.58
CA ASN A 204 -2.59 1.88 -19.34
C ASN A 204 -3.10 1.59 -20.76
N GLN A 205 -2.50 0.62 -21.46
CA GLN A 205 -2.93 0.21 -22.80
C GLN A 205 -4.33 -0.42 -22.81
N MET A 206 -4.64 -1.27 -21.82
CA MET A 206 -5.97 -1.84 -21.67
C MET A 206 -7.04 -0.74 -21.52
N ILE A 207 -6.78 0.28 -20.71
CA ILE A 207 -7.71 1.41 -20.54
C ILE A 207 -7.87 2.20 -21.84
N LEU A 208 -6.80 2.53 -22.54
CA LEU A 208 -6.88 3.26 -23.80
C LEU A 208 -7.74 2.50 -24.83
N LYS A 209 -7.54 1.18 -24.96
CA LYS A 209 -8.41 0.32 -25.81
C LYS A 209 -9.86 0.26 -25.33
N THR A 210 -10.10 0.28 -24.01
CA THR A 210 -11.45 0.32 -23.43
C THR A 210 -12.18 1.59 -23.84
N MET A 211 -11.47 2.72 -23.89
CA MET A 211 -12.04 4.02 -24.27
C MET A 211 -12.40 4.14 -25.76
N GLU A 212 -11.92 3.24 -26.61
CA GLU A 212 -12.33 3.17 -28.04
C GLU A 212 -13.79 2.76 -28.19
N ASN A 213 -14.38 2.13 -27.17
CA ASN A 213 -15.80 1.80 -27.16
C ASN A 213 -16.64 3.06 -26.90
N SER A 214 -17.52 3.43 -27.82
CA SER A 214 -18.32 4.65 -27.79
C SER A 214 -19.31 4.70 -26.61
N GLU A 215 -19.87 3.56 -26.20
CA GLU A 215 -20.76 3.50 -25.04
C GLU A 215 -20.00 3.76 -23.74
N ILE A 216 -18.77 3.24 -23.64
CA ILE A 216 -17.90 3.50 -22.49
C ILE A 216 -17.52 4.97 -22.43
N SER A 217 -16.99 5.53 -23.53
CA SER A 217 -16.53 6.92 -23.56
C SER A 217 -17.64 7.95 -23.35
N SER A 218 -18.90 7.61 -23.69
CA SER A 218 -20.05 8.46 -23.42
C SER A 218 -20.50 8.50 -21.95
N LYS A 219 -20.28 7.42 -21.21
CA LYS A 219 -20.76 7.25 -19.82
C LYS A 219 -19.68 7.43 -18.76
N TYR A 220 -18.42 7.11 -19.09
CA TYR A 220 -17.30 7.07 -18.16
C TYR A 220 -16.27 8.14 -18.47
N LYS A 221 -15.79 8.83 -17.43
CA LYS A 221 -14.64 9.73 -17.50
C LYS A 221 -13.44 9.07 -16.84
N PHE A 222 -12.31 9.07 -17.53
CA PHE A 222 -11.11 8.39 -17.07
C PHE A 222 -10.04 9.38 -16.61
N ARG A 223 -9.43 9.09 -15.47
CA ARG A 223 -8.22 9.74 -14.97
C ARG A 223 -7.16 8.68 -14.73
N LEU A 224 -6.04 8.75 -15.46
CA LEU A 224 -4.98 7.75 -15.41
C LEU A 224 -3.73 8.31 -14.72
N LEU A 225 -3.33 7.70 -13.61
CA LEU A 225 -2.01 7.91 -13.02
C LEU A 225 -1.05 6.87 -13.62
N THR A 226 -0.31 7.31 -14.64
CA THR A 226 0.44 6.40 -15.53
C THR A 226 1.80 5.99 -14.99
N GLY A 227 2.32 6.72 -14.00
CA GLY A 227 3.72 6.68 -13.64
C GLY A 227 4.58 7.57 -14.55
N THR A 228 5.62 8.17 -13.99
CA THR A 228 6.44 9.18 -14.69
C THR A 228 7.04 8.64 -15.99
N SER A 229 7.51 7.39 -15.98
CA SER A 229 8.17 6.76 -17.14
C SER A 229 7.24 6.45 -18.30
N LEU A 230 5.93 6.34 -18.06
CA LEU A 230 4.92 5.96 -19.07
C LEU A 230 4.02 7.14 -19.47
N TYR A 231 4.23 8.31 -18.91
CA TYR A 231 3.37 9.47 -19.11
C TYR A 231 3.31 9.89 -20.60
N GLU A 232 4.45 10.17 -21.21
CA GLU A 232 4.50 10.64 -22.60
C GLU A 232 3.96 9.57 -23.57
N GLU A 233 4.32 8.30 -23.37
CA GLU A 233 3.80 7.19 -24.18
C GLU A 233 2.27 7.09 -24.07
N THR A 234 1.71 7.19 -22.86
CA THR A 234 0.27 7.06 -22.66
C THR A 234 -0.46 8.28 -23.19
N LYS A 235 0.06 9.48 -22.96
CA LYS A 235 -0.52 10.74 -23.42
C LYS A 235 -0.60 10.81 -24.93
N SER A 236 0.46 10.41 -25.64
CA SER A 236 0.51 10.44 -27.11
C SER A 236 -0.49 9.46 -27.77
N LYS A 237 -0.91 8.42 -27.05
CA LYS A 237 -1.89 7.42 -27.52
C LYS A 237 -3.29 7.64 -26.99
N SER A 238 -3.49 8.62 -26.11
CA SER A 238 -4.79 8.90 -25.51
C SER A 238 -5.73 9.52 -26.56
N LEU A 239 -6.92 8.96 -26.64
CA LEU A 239 -8.03 9.45 -27.45
C LEU A 239 -9.09 10.03 -26.52
N GLY A 240 -9.71 11.14 -26.92
CA GLY A 240 -10.81 11.76 -26.18
C GLY A 240 -10.39 12.52 -24.90
N ASP A 241 -11.33 12.65 -23.95
CA ASP A 241 -11.24 13.52 -22.77
C ASP A 241 -10.60 12.85 -21.54
N ALA A 242 -9.72 11.84 -21.72
CA ALA A 242 -9.03 11.24 -20.59
C ALA A 242 -8.02 12.21 -19.96
N GLU A 243 -8.08 12.36 -18.66
CA GLU A 243 -7.09 13.10 -17.89
C GLU A 243 -5.87 12.19 -17.60
N ILE A 244 -4.75 12.49 -18.23
CA ILE A 244 -3.50 11.73 -18.06
C ILE A 244 -2.58 12.49 -17.10
N ILE A 245 -2.23 11.86 -15.99
CA ILE A 245 -1.38 12.41 -14.93
C ILE A 245 -0.15 11.52 -14.78
N SER A 246 1.04 12.11 -14.79
CA SER A 246 2.28 11.35 -14.62
C SER A 246 2.43 10.81 -13.21
N TYR A 247 2.18 11.67 -12.22
CA TYR A 247 2.29 11.35 -10.80
C TYR A 247 1.51 12.36 -9.95
N ALA A 248 0.94 11.92 -8.83
CA ALA A 248 0.28 12.79 -7.86
C ALA A 248 0.95 12.65 -6.49
N ASN A 249 1.43 13.78 -5.92
CA ASN A 249 2.00 13.82 -4.57
C ASN A 249 0.92 13.65 -3.50
N ASP A 250 -0.28 14.15 -3.77
CA ASP A 250 -1.46 13.99 -2.95
C ASP A 250 -2.51 13.18 -3.72
N MET A 251 -2.85 12.02 -3.17
CA MET A 251 -3.81 11.12 -3.78
C MET A 251 -5.26 11.41 -3.36
N LYS A 252 -5.47 12.15 -2.25
CA LYS A 252 -6.80 12.42 -1.70
C LYS A 252 -7.75 13.02 -2.72
N PRO A 253 -7.40 14.10 -3.48
CA PRO A 253 -8.30 14.67 -4.49
C PRO A 253 -8.68 13.69 -5.61
N ASN A 254 -7.79 12.72 -5.92
CA ASN A 254 -8.06 11.72 -6.95
C ASN A 254 -9.06 10.67 -6.47
N TYR A 255 -8.91 10.21 -5.22
CA TYR A 255 -9.90 9.30 -4.62
C TYR A 255 -11.25 9.98 -4.40
N GLU A 256 -11.27 11.24 -3.96
CA GLU A 256 -12.51 12.04 -3.81
C GLU A 256 -13.24 12.29 -5.14
N TRP A 257 -12.51 12.36 -6.25
CA TRP A 257 -13.08 12.52 -7.58
C TRP A 257 -13.69 11.20 -8.11
N ALA A 258 -13.13 10.05 -7.71
CA ALA A 258 -13.47 8.74 -8.28
C ALA A 258 -14.82 8.20 -7.79
N ASN A 259 -15.52 7.50 -8.69
CA ASN A 259 -16.64 6.62 -8.33
C ASN A 259 -16.25 5.14 -8.40
N ILE A 260 -15.26 4.82 -9.24
CA ILE A 260 -14.70 3.47 -9.42
C ILE A 260 -13.17 3.60 -9.51
N VAL A 261 -12.47 2.60 -9.00
CA VAL A 261 -11.03 2.48 -9.19
C VAL A 261 -10.71 1.24 -10.02
N VAL A 262 -9.91 1.40 -11.07
CA VAL A 262 -9.29 0.29 -11.80
C VAL A 262 -7.81 0.26 -11.44
N ALA A 263 -7.33 -0.78 -10.79
CA ALA A 263 -5.97 -0.76 -10.22
C ALA A 263 -5.26 -2.11 -10.19
N ARG A 264 -3.93 -2.04 -10.03
CA ARG A 264 -3.15 -3.16 -9.50
C ARG A 264 -3.49 -3.35 -8.02
N SER A 265 -3.55 -4.60 -7.55
CA SER A 265 -3.96 -4.97 -6.19
C SER A 265 -2.83 -4.91 -5.15
N GLY A 266 -2.06 -3.81 -5.16
CA GLY A 266 -1.09 -3.52 -4.10
C GLY A 266 -1.79 -3.13 -2.79
N ALA A 267 -1.31 -3.65 -1.66
CA ALA A 267 -1.95 -3.49 -0.35
C ALA A 267 -2.22 -2.04 0.05
N GLY A 268 -1.32 -1.10 -0.29
CA GLY A 268 -1.52 0.33 -0.01
C GLY A 268 -2.70 0.92 -0.78
N VAL A 269 -2.76 0.65 -2.10
CA VAL A 269 -3.85 1.13 -2.95
C VAL A 269 -5.19 0.56 -2.48
N LEU A 270 -5.23 -0.73 -2.14
CA LEU A 270 -6.45 -1.36 -1.64
C LEU A 270 -6.93 -0.68 -0.34
N ALA A 271 -6.03 -0.47 0.61
CA ALA A 271 -6.39 0.18 1.87
C ALA A 271 -6.89 1.62 1.67
N GLU A 272 -6.25 2.38 0.77
CA GLU A 272 -6.68 3.72 0.42
C GLU A 272 -8.07 3.70 -0.27
N CYS A 273 -8.31 2.79 -1.22
CA CYS A 273 -9.64 2.62 -1.82
C CYS A 273 -10.71 2.26 -0.79
N LEU A 274 -10.40 1.37 0.17
CA LEU A 274 -11.32 0.98 1.22
C LEU A 274 -11.75 2.16 2.10
N VAL A 275 -10.81 3.03 2.52
CA VAL A 275 -11.15 4.18 3.38
C VAL A 275 -11.96 5.26 2.65
N PHE A 276 -11.95 5.27 1.31
CA PHE A 276 -12.82 6.13 0.49
C PHE A 276 -14.12 5.46 0.07
N GLY A 277 -14.35 4.19 0.44
CA GLY A 277 -15.56 3.47 0.04
C GLY A 277 -15.67 3.26 -1.46
N LEU A 278 -14.55 3.06 -2.15
CA LEU A 278 -14.53 2.97 -3.62
C LEU A 278 -14.69 1.51 -4.08
N PRO A 279 -15.65 1.24 -4.99
CA PRO A 279 -15.70 0.00 -5.75
C PRO A 279 -14.44 -0.20 -6.58
N MET A 280 -13.95 -1.43 -6.66
CA MET A 280 -12.69 -1.73 -7.31
C MET A 280 -12.83 -2.73 -8.47
N ILE A 281 -12.17 -2.46 -9.59
CA ILE A 281 -11.85 -3.44 -10.62
C ILE A 281 -10.36 -3.70 -10.53
N LEU A 282 -9.98 -4.88 -10.06
CA LEU A 282 -8.61 -5.24 -9.75
C LEU A 282 -7.99 -6.06 -10.87
N ILE A 283 -6.83 -5.63 -11.32
CA ILE A 283 -6.04 -6.31 -12.36
C ILE A 283 -4.66 -6.63 -11.75
N PRO A 284 -4.53 -7.77 -11.03
CA PRO A 284 -3.29 -8.14 -10.35
C PRO A 284 -2.09 -8.16 -11.30
N TYR A 285 -0.92 -7.72 -10.81
CA TYR A 285 0.32 -7.87 -11.59
C TYR A 285 0.71 -9.36 -11.66
N PRO A 286 0.77 -9.98 -12.85
CA PRO A 286 0.91 -11.42 -12.97
C PRO A 286 2.28 -11.96 -12.53
N TYR A 287 3.29 -11.09 -12.47
CA TYR A 287 4.65 -11.44 -12.03
C TYR A 287 4.97 -10.94 -10.62
N ALA A 288 3.94 -10.65 -9.82
CA ALA A 288 4.12 -10.28 -8.42
C ALA A 288 4.72 -11.45 -7.62
N ALA A 289 5.73 -11.15 -6.79
CA ALA A 289 6.40 -12.16 -5.99
C ALA A 289 5.39 -12.99 -5.16
N ASP A 290 5.53 -14.30 -5.19
CA ASP A 290 4.65 -15.24 -4.49
C ASP A 290 3.14 -15.01 -4.76
N ASN A 291 2.79 -14.42 -5.92
CA ASN A 291 1.42 -14.08 -6.33
C ASN A 291 0.63 -13.20 -5.33
N HIS A 292 1.31 -12.42 -4.48
CA HIS A 292 0.66 -11.65 -3.41
C HIS A 292 -0.44 -10.71 -3.92
N GLN A 293 -0.30 -10.12 -5.13
CA GLN A 293 -1.35 -9.26 -5.68
C GLN A 293 -2.60 -10.05 -6.07
N LYS A 294 -2.45 -11.28 -6.57
CA LYS A 294 -3.58 -12.15 -6.87
C LYS A 294 -4.38 -12.44 -5.60
N GLU A 295 -3.70 -12.82 -4.52
CA GLU A 295 -4.38 -13.15 -3.26
C GLU A 295 -5.00 -11.91 -2.59
N ASN A 296 -4.37 -10.74 -2.69
CA ASN A 296 -4.97 -9.49 -2.26
C ASN A 296 -6.28 -9.19 -3.03
N ALA A 297 -6.27 -9.38 -4.37
CA ALA A 297 -7.45 -9.16 -5.20
C ALA A 297 -8.57 -10.17 -4.89
N ASN A 298 -8.21 -11.46 -4.75
CA ASN A 298 -9.15 -12.52 -4.38
C ASN A 298 -9.85 -12.22 -3.04
N TYR A 299 -9.10 -11.71 -2.06
CA TYR A 299 -9.68 -11.29 -0.79
C TYR A 299 -10.72 -10.18 -0.98
N ILE A 300 -10.38 -9.09 -1.68
CA ILE A 300 -11.31 -7.98 -1.91
C ILE A 300 -12.57 -8.44 -2.66
N GLU A 301 -12.40 -9.28 -3.68
CA GLU A 301 -13.52 -9.84 -4.46
C GLU A 301 -14.40 -10.76 -3.61
N SER A 302 -13.81 -11.64 -2.80
CA SER A 302 -14.56 -12.54 -1.91
C SER A 302 -15.39 -11.80 -0.86
N GLN A 303 -14.98 -10.58 -0.50
CA GLN A 303 -15.74 -9.72 0.41
C GLN A 303 -16.82 -8.90 -0.31
N GLY A 304 -16.83 -8.86 -1.64
CA GLY A 304 -17.79 -8.06 -2.42
C GLY A 304 -17.44 -6.58 -2.56
N ALA A 305 -16.18 -6.17 -2.30
CA ALA A 305 -15.73 -4.79 -2.46
C ALA A 305 -15.20 -4.48 -3.86
N GLY A 306 -15.13 -5.47 -4.74
CA GLY A 306 -14.64 -5.31 -6.10
C GLY A 306 -14.76 -6.59 -6.92
N VAL A 307 -14.28 -6.52 -8.15
CA VAL A 307 -14.16 -7.66 -9.08
C VAL A 307 -12.73 -7.77 -9.58
N THR A 308 -12.30 -8.98 -9.93
CA THR A 308 -10.94 -9.25 -10.37
C THR A 308 -10.91 -9.66 -11.84
N ILE A 309 -9.98 -9.08 -12.59
CA ILE A 309 -9.66 -9.48 -13.96
C ILE A 309 -8.26 -10.11 -13.94
N HIS A 310 -8.20 -11.44 -14.07
CA HIS A 310 -6.93 -12.14 -14.23
C HIS A 310 -6.50 -12.07 -15.69
N SER A 311 -5.59 -11.16 -16.03
CA SER A 311 -5.09 -10.99 -17.38
C SER A 311 -3.57 -10.82 -17.42
N THR A 312 -2.96 -11.47 -18.40
CA THR A 312 -1.55 -11.28 -18.79
C THR A 312 -1.39 -10.41 -20.02
N SER A 313 -2.50 -9.97 -20.62
CA SER A 313 -2.56 -9.13 -21.82
C SER A 313 -3.23 -7.78 -21.54
N ASP A 314 -3.19 -6.90 -22.51
CA ASP A 314 -3.89 -5.61 -22.53
C ASP A 314 -5.25 -5.68 -23.25
N ASP A 315 -5.84 -6.89 -23.33
CA ASP A 315 -7.16 -7.12 -23.90
C ASP A 315 -8.25 -6.45 -23.06
N PRO A 316 -9.03 -5.51 -23.60
CA PRO A 316 -10.02 -4.75 -22.86
C PRO A 316 -11.37 -5.48 -22.70
N THR A 317 -11.57 -6.63 -23.36
CA THR A 317 -12.88 -7.27 -23.52
C THR A 317 -13.60 -7.45 -22.17
N ARG A 318 -12.90 -8.00 -21.17
CA ARG A 318 -13.50 -8.24 -19.85
C ARG A 318 -13.81 -6.93 -19.09
N LEU A 319 -12.94 -5.94 -19.19
CA LEU A 319 -13.15 -4.63 -18.57
C LEU A 319 -14.35 -3.91 -19.20
N VAL A 320 -14.45 -3.94 -20.52
CA VAL A 320 -15.61 -3.38 -21.26
C VAL A 320 -16.91 -4.06 -20.81
N GLN A 321 -16.93 -5.39 -20.73
CA GLN A 321 -18.11 -6.14 -20.26
C GLN A 321 -18.56 -5.72 -18.87
N ILE A 322 -17.62 -5.58 -17.92
CA ILE A 322 -17.91 -5.16 -16.54
C ILE A 322 -18.48 -3.75 -16.53
N LEU A 323 -17.83 -2.80 -17.22
CA LEU A 323 -18.28 -1.41 -17.25
C LEU A 323 -19.64 -1.28 -17.94
N LEU A 324 -19.89 -1.97 -19.05
CA LEU A 324 -21.20 -1.99 -19.69
C LEU A 324 -22.27 -2.60 -18.78
N GLY A 325 -21.92 -3.65 -18.02
CA GLY A 325 -22.85 -4.24 -17.03
C GLY A 325 -23.16 -3.30 -15.85
N TRP A 326 -22.28 -2.36 -15.55
CA TRP A 326 -22.46 -1.41 -14.42
C TRP A 326 -23.06 -0.06 -14.84
N LYS A 327 -23.13 0.23 -16.15
CA LYS A 327 -23.48 1.58 -16.63
C LYS A 327 -24.83 2.08 -16.15
N ASP A 328 -25.80 1.17 -15.98
CA ASP A 328 -27.18 1.49 -15.58
C ASP A 328 -27.55 0.89 -14.19
N HIS A 329 -26.56 0.34 -13.47
CA HIS A 329 -26.70 -0.36 -12.21
C HIS A 329 -25.88 0.32 -11.10
N SER A 330 -26.21 1.57 -10.78
CA SER A 330 -25.53 2.34 -9.73
C SER A 330 -25.66 1.72 -8.34
N GLU A 331 -26.69 0.90 -8.11
CA GLU A 331 -26.88 0.11 -6.89
C GLU A 331 -25.74 -0.85 -6.62
N ILE A 332 -25.15 -1.47 -7.66
CA ILE A 332 -23.97 -2.36 -7.53
C ILE A 332 -22.78 -1.57 -6.98
N LEU A 333 -22.54 -0.38 -7.55
CA LEU A 333 -21.44 0.48 -7.10
C LEU A 333 -21.63 0.95 -5.66
N ARG A 334 -22.87 1.26 -5.28
CA ARG A 334 -23.18 1.65 -3.90
C ARG A 334 -22.95 0.51 -2.93
N GLU A 335 -23.42 -0.70 -3.22
CA GLU A 335 -23.21 -1.87 -2.37
C GLU A 335 -21.73 -2.19 -2.20
N MET A 336 -20.96 -2.22 -3.28
CA MET A 336 -19.49 -2.39 -3.21
C MET A 336 -18.83 -1.29 -2.39
N GLY A 337 -19.28 -0.05 -2.51
CA GLY A 337 -18.79 1.08 -1.73
C GLY A 337 -19.06 0.91 -0.23
N HIS A 338 -20.23 0.46 0.16
CA HIS A 338 -20.57 0.13 1.55
C HIS A 338 -19.68 -0.98 2.10
N VAL A 339 -19.47 -2.05 1.33
CA VAL A 339 -18.57 -3.14 1.71
C VAL A 339 -17.14 -2.62 1.86
N SER A 340 -16.65 -1.79 0.93
CA SER A 340 -15.33 -1.17 1.03
C SER A 340 -15.16 -0.41 2.34
N LEU A 341 -16.12 0.42 2.72
CA LEU A 341 -16.10 1.15 3.99
C LEU A 341 -16.14 0.22 5.20
N ALA A 342 -16.96 -0.83 5.15
CA ALA A 342 -17.07 -1.80 6.24
C ALA A 342 -15.75 -2.58 6.46
N LEU A 343 -14.97 -2.81 5.41
CA LEU A 343 -13.65 -3.44 5.48
C LEU A 343 -12.54 -2.45 5.87
N SER A 344 -12.79 -1.15 5.81
CA SER A 344 -11.80 -0.13 6.08
C SER A 344 -11.50 -0.01 7.57
N ASN A 345 -10.27 0.39 7.89
CA ASN A 345 -9.90 0.79 9.23
C ASN A 345 -9.06 2.07 9.20
N VAL A 346 -9.73 3.21 9.32
CA VAL A 346 -9.07 4.53 9.35
C VAL A 346 -8.15 4.71 10.54
N ASN A 347 -8.35 3.94 11.61
CA ASN A 347 -7.54 3.96 12.82
C ASN A 347 -6.45 2.86 12.83
N ALA A 348 -6.20 2.18 11.71
CA ALA A 348 -5.27 1.05 11.64
C ALA A 348 -3.87 1.42 12.18
N ALA A 349 -3.37 2.61 11.88
CA ALA A 349 -2.07 3.06 12.38
C ALA A 349 -2.05 3.14 13.92
N TYR A 350 -3.04 3.79 14.52
CA TYR A 350 -3.14 3.90 15.98
C TYR A 350 -3.37 2.54 16.65
N GLN A 351 -4.25 1.72 16.08
CA GLN A 351 -4.53 0.39 16.63
C GLN A 351 -3.32 -0.54 16.52
N THR A 352 -2.52 -0.43 15.46
CA THR A 352 -1.28 -1.20 15.32
C THR A 352 -0.26 -0.79 16.38
N VAL A 353 -0.02 0.51 16.57
CA VAL A 353 0.89 1.01 17.61
C VAL A 353 0.42 0.58 18.99
N SER A 354 -0.88 0.76 19.29
CA SER A 354 -1.47 0.33 20.55
C SER A 354 -1.34 -1.18 20.75
N TYR A 355 -1.63 -1.99 19.74
CA TYR A 355 -1.47 -3.44 19.80
C TYR A 355 -0.02 -3.84 20.15
N PHE A 356 0.98 -3.14 19.59
CA PHE A 356 2.38 -3.46 19.86
C PHE A 356 2.81 -3.08 21.28
N PHE A 357 2.43 -1.92 21.78
CA PHE A 357 3.04 -1.31 22.96
C PHE A 357 2.14 -1.27 24.18
N THR A 358 0.83 -1.50 24.05
CA THR A 358 -0.03 -1.64 25.22
C THR A 358 0.04 -3.08 25.75
N GLU A 359 0.45 -3.24 27.01
CA GLU A 359 0.33 -4.52 27.68
C GLU A 359 -1.16 -4.73 27.99
N HIS A 360 -1.74 -5.80 27.48
CA HIS A 360 -3.01 -6.27 27.98
C HIS A 360 -2.73 -6.92 29.35
N ASN A 361 -3.11 -6.22 30.43
CA ASN A 361 -3.24 -6.81 31.76
C ASN A 361 -4.26 -7.96 31.75
#